data_b8d5d64680cb0dcec57e8e754f32223e
#
_entry.id   b8d5d64680cb0dcec57e8e754f32223e
#
_cell.length_a   1.000
_cell.length_b   1.000
_cell.length_c   1.000
_cell.angle_alpha   90.00
_cell.angle_beta   90.00
_cell.angle_gamma   90.00
#
_symmetry.space_group_name_H-M   'P 1'
#
loop_
_entity.id
_entity.type
_entity.pdbx_description
1 polymer ?
#
loop_
_entity_poly.entity_id
_entity_poly.type
_entity_poly.pdbx_seq_one_letter_code
_entity_poly.pdbx_strand_id
1 'polypeptide(L)'
;VDHAPADAAAALQALADVTAAHLPTVATRLEHDLIGDRDVPADAYWGVHTLRAVENFPITGTSIAIYPDLIAALACIKQSAAEANRDLGLLDARRCDAIVAACRELRDGRLHEQFVVDVIQGGAGTSTNMNANEVIANRALELLGHAKGDYRHLHPNDHVNLGQSTNDVYPTALKVAGHFGILRLIDAMAVLRRSFERKAEEFADVLKMGRTQLQDAVPMTLGQEFSTYAVMLGEDEQRLREAVALVHEINLGGTAIGTGITAHPDYAARVRERLSANTGIALVTAPNLIEATQDCGAFVQLSGVLKRVAVKLSKTCNDLRLLSSGPRAGLGEINLPAMQAGSSIMPGKVNPVIPEVVNQVAFEVIGNDLTISFAAEGGQLQLNAFEPIIAHSLFKSVTHLRQACLTLAGRCVDGITANREHLAGLVRNSIGIVTALNPYIGYRNATEVAQHAHATGGSVYRIVLERGLLTQAQLDHLLRPEALTTPQPLGTTPL
;
A
#
# COMPACT_ATOMS: atom_id res chain seq x y z
N VAL A 1 22.32 52.49 -12.08
CA VAL A 1 21.76 51.44 -11.21
C VAL A 1 22.35 50.09 -11.57
N ASP A 2 23.61 49.87 -11.20
CA ASP A 2 24.29 48.58 -11.39
C ASP A 2 25.33 48.39 -10.28
N HIS A 3 24.92 47.81 -9.15
CA HIS A 3 25.86 47.26 -8.16
C HIS A 3 25.19 46.20 -7.31
N ALA A 4 25.08 44.97 -7.81
CA ALA A 4 24.74 43.82 -6.95
C ALA A 4 25.03 42.40 -7.47
N PRO A 5 26.08 42.09 -8.24
CA PRO A 5 26.44 40.66 -8.36
C PRO A 5 27.78 40.27 -7.70
N ALA A 6 28.70 41.22 -7.43
CA ALA A 6 30.03 40.86 -6.91
C ALA A 6 29.99 40.49 -5.40
N ASP A 7 29.18 41.18 -4.60
CA ASP A 7 29.09 40.94 -3.14
C ASP A 7 28.39 39.64 -2.79
N ALA A 8 27.39 39.22 -3.57
CA ALA A 8 26.67 37.95 -3.33
C ALA A 8 27.54 36.73 -3.64
N ALA A 9 28.37 36.80 -4.70
CA ALA A 9 29.32 35.74 -5.03
C ALA A 9 30.44 35.61 -4.00
N ALA A 10 30.97 36.75 -3.51
CA ALA A 10 31.96 36.75 -2.45
C ALA A 10 31.39 36.26 -1.10
N ALA A 11 30.17 36.61 -0.78
CA ALA A 11 29.50 36.11 0.43
C ALA A 11 29.22 34.62 0.37
N LEU A 12 28.79 34.09 -0.80
CA LEU A 12 28.59 32.64 -1.03
C LEU A 12 29.93 31.89 -0.98
N GLN A 13 30.99 32.45 -1.52
CA GLN A 13 32.33 31.86 -1.46
C GLN A 13 32.86 31.87 -0.03
N ALA A 14 32.71 32.96 0.73
CA ALA A 14 33.08 33.04 2.13
C ALA A 14 32.26 32.07 3.02
N LEU A 15 30.97 31.86 2.73
CA LEU A 15 30.14 30.85 3.41
C LEU A 15 30.60 29.42 3.08
N ALA A 16 30.96 29.16 1.82
CA ALA A 16 31.52 27.88 1.38
C ALA A 16 32.89 27.60 2.03
N ASP A 17 33.73 28.61 2.16
CA ASP A 17 35.06 28.49 2.77
C ASP A 17 34.98 28.30 4.30
N VAL A 18 34.00 28.92 4.99
CA VAL A 18 33.75 28.74 6.42
C VAL A 18 33.16 27.37 6.71
N THR A 19 32.29 26.84 5.82
CA THR A 19 31.76 25.48 5.94
C THR A 19 32.80 24.40 5.62
N ALA A 20 33.72 24.66 4.68
CA ALA A 20 34.80 23.74 4.34
C ALA A 20 35.88 23.64 5.44
N ALA A 21 36.11 24.73 6.22
CA ALA A 21 37.17 24.80 7.22
C ALA A 21 36.83 24.11 8.56
N HIS A 22 35.59 23.60 8.78
CA HIS A 22 35.14 23.02 10.05
C HIS A 22 34.50 21.63 9.92
N LEU A 23 34.55 20.99 8.73
CA LEU A 23 34.16 19.58 8.63
C LEU A 23 35.35 18.71 9.07
N PRO A 24 35.16 17.78 10.03
CA PRO A 24 36.20 16.80 10.33
C PRO A 24 36.52 16.06 9.04
N THR A 25 37.80 15.91 8.72
CA THR A 25 38.26 15.09 7.60
C THR A 25 37.78 13.66 7.85
N VAL A 26 36.73 13.26 7.15
CA VAL A 26 36.22 11.89 7.19
C VAL A 26 37.33 11.01 6.61
N ALA A 27 37.79 10.02 7.37
CA ALA A 27 38.75 9.05 6.87
C ALA A 27 38.16 8.34 5.64
N THR A 28 38.93 8.22 4.58
CA THR A 28 38.53 7.59 3.31
C THR A 28 39.37 6.35 3.02
N ARG A 29 38.86 5.46 2.19
CA ARG A 29 39.58 4.37 1.54
C ARG A 29 39.48 4.54 0.03
N LEU A 30 40.58 4.29 -0.69
CA LEU A 30 40.59 4.33 -2.14
C LEU A 30 39.96 3.03 -2.70
N GLU A 31 38.95 3.18 -3.55
CA GLU A 31 38.36 2.07 -4.33
C GLU A 31 38.45 2.38 -5.82
N HIS A 32 38.48 1.34 -6.64
CA HIS A 32 38.63 1.40 -8.10
C HIS A 32 37.47 0.68 -8.81
N ASP A 33 36.97 1.30 -9.88
CA ASP A 33 36.12 0.65 -10.87
C ASP A 33 36.56 0.97 -12.30
N LEU A 34 35.79 0.52 -13.31
CA LEU A 34 36.13 0.74 -14.73
C LEU A 34 36.25 2.25 -15.15
N ILE A 35 35.68 3.16 -14.33
CA ILE A 35 35.69 4.60 -14.60
C ILE A 35 36.85 5.29 -13.90
N GLY A 36 37.49 4.61 -12.93
CA GLY A 36 38.66 5.09 -12.21
C GLY A 36 38.51 5.12 -10.70
N ASP A 37 39.49 5.67 -10.03
CA ASP A 37 39.63 5.71 -8.58
C ASP A 37 38.69 6.71 -7.92
N ARG A 38 38.17 6.36 -6.75
CA ARG A 38 37.35 7.24 -5.90
C ARG A 38 37.62 6.99 -4.42
N ASP A 39 37.58 8.09 -3.66
CA ASP A 39 37.65 8.06 -2.21
C ASP A 39 36.24 7.75 -1.62
N VAL A 40 36.13 6.61 -0.96
CA VAL A 40 34.91 6.17 -0.28
C VAL A 40 35.10 6.37 1.23
N PRO A 41 34.10 6.83 2.01
CA PRO A 41 34.22 6.92 3.47
C PRO A 41 34.66 5.58 4.09
N ALA A 42 35.69 5.61 4.94
CA ALA A 42 36.33 4.39 5.44
C ALA A 42 35.39 3.53 6.32
N ASP A 43 34.43 4.16 6.98
CA ASP A 43 33.42 3.50 7.85
C ASP A 43 32.23 2.94 7.07
N ALA A 44 31.95 3.44 5.84
CA ALA A 44 30.85 2.95 5.02
C ALA A 44 31.03 1.48 4.63
N TYR A 45 29.92 0.71 4.61
CA TYR A 45 29.91 -0.64 4.07
C TYR A 45 29.64 -0.68 2.56
N TRP A 46 29.08 0.38 2.00
CA TRP A 46 28.98 0.55 0.55
C TRP A 46 30.31 0.98 -0.06
N GLY A 47 30.47 0.84 -1.38
CA GLY A 47 31.68 1.08 -2.11
C GLY A 47 31.55 2.09 -3.25
N VAL A 48 32.45 2.02 -4.21
CA VAL A 48 32.61 2.98 -5.31
C VAL A 48 31.39 3.05 -6.24
N HIS A 49 30.71 1.93 -6.53
CA HIS A 49 29.50 1.94 -7.37
C HIS A 49 28.36 2.70 -6.69
N THR A 50 28.18 2.45 -5.40
CA THR A 50 27.17 3.15 -4.59
C THR A 50 27.51 4.65 -4.49
N LEU A 51 28.77 5.02 -4.30
CA LEU A 51 29.21 6.43 -4.29
C LEU A 51 28.77 7.15 -5.56
N ARG A 52 29.09 6.56 -6.73
CA ARG A 52 28.67 7.14 -8.01
C ARG A 52 27.18 7.26 -8.17
N ALA A 53 26.43 6.26 -7.69
CA ALA A 53 24.97 6.29 -7.74
C ALA A 53 24.38 7.43 -6.90
N VAL A 54 24.91 7.66 -5.69
CA VAL A 54 24.49 8.78 -4.82
C VAL A 54 24.79 10.13 -5.48
N GLU A 55 25.95 10.25 -6.13
CA GLU A 55 26.33 11.47 -6.84
C GLU A 55 25.49 11.72 -8.11
N ASN A 56 25.17 10.64 -8.85
CA ASN A 56 24.46 10.75 -10.13
C ASN A 56 22.93 10.97 -9.96
N PHE A 57 22.33 10.48 -8.87
CA PHE A 57 20.89 10.46 -8.72
C PHE A 57 20.39 11.14 -7.43
N PRO A 58 20.71 12.42 -7.17
CA PRO A 58 20.15 13.18 -6.06
C PRO A 58 18.74 13.69 -6.41
N ILE A 59 17.77 12.78 -6.62
CA ILE A 59 16.48 13.11 -7.21
C ILE A 59 15.43 13.40 -6.15
N THR A 60 15.20 12.46 -5.22
CA THR A 60 14.15 12.60 -4.19
C THR A 60 14.72 12.95 -2.82
N GLY A 61 15.99 12.70 -2.58
CA GLY A 61 16.61 12.74 -1.25
C GLY A 61 16.15 11.61 -0.33
N THR A 62 15.43 10.62 -0.88
CA THR A 62 14.90 9.47 -0.13
C THR A 62 15.67 8.22 -0.55
N SER A 63 16.34 7.58 0.40
CA SER A 63 17.08 6.34 0.13
C SER A 63 16.16 5.11 0.14
N ILE A 64 16.62 4.03 -0.53
CA ILE A 64 15.91 2.74 -0.51
C ILE A 64 15.85 2.10 0.88
N ALA A 65 16.56 2.62 1.87
CA ALA A 65 16.49 2.19 3.28
C ALA A 65 15.08 2.27 3.87
N ILE A 66 14.19 3.09 3.31
CA ILE A 66 12.78 3.16 3.71
C ILE A 66 11.99 1.87 3.39
N TYR A 67 12.56 0.97 2.57
CA TYR A 67 11.94 -0.30 2.17
C TYR A 67 12.70 -1.50 2.76
N PRO A 68 12.56 -1.81 4.04
CA PRO A 68 13.30 -2.90 4.70
C PRO A 68 13.03 -4.26 4.06
N ASP A 69 11.85 -4.48 3.48
CA ASP A 69 11.53 -5.71 2.76
C ASP A 69 12.35 -5.89 1.49
N LEU A 70 12.66 -4.80 0.78
CA LEU A 70 13.52 -4.85 -0.40
C LEU A 70 14.94 -5.25 -0.02
N ILE A 71 15.47 -4.70 1.07
CA ILE A 71 16.80 -5.05 1.57
C ILE A 71 16.84 -6.52 2.02
N ALA A 72 15.83 -6.96 2.76
CA ALA A 72 15.72 -8.36 3.18
C ALA A 72 15.58 -9.31 1.99
N ALA A 73 14.83 -8.94 0.95
CA ALA A 73 14.68 -9.72 -0.27
C ALA A 73 16.02 -9.84 -1.02
N LEU A 74 16.74 -8.73 -1.20
CA LEU A 74 18.10 -8.75 -1.78
C LEU A 74 19.02 -9.65 -0.97
N ALA A 75 19.01 -9.56 0.35
CA ALA A 75 19.82 -10.40 1.22
C ALA A 75 19.44 -11.91 1.07
N CYS A 76 18.14 -12.24 0.98
CA CYS A 76 17.69 -13.61 0.71
C CYS A 76 18.21 -14.13 -0.62
N ILE A 77 18.17 -13.31 -1.68
CA ILE A 77 18.68 -13.69 -3.00
C ILE A 77 20.18 -13.91 -2.95
N LYS A 78 20.96 -12.98 -2.37
CA LYS A 78 22.42 -13.10 -2.29
C LYS A 78 22.86 -14.30 -1.42
N GLN A 79 22.16 -14.56 -0.33
CA GLN A 79 22.35 -15.78 0.47
C GLN A 79 22.12 -17.03 -0.38
N SER A 80 20.98 -17.09 -1.06
CA SER A 80 20.58 -18.26 -1.89
C SER A 80 21.52 -18.48 -3.06
N ALA A 81 22.02 -17.39 -3.67
CA ALA A 81 23.00 -17.43 -4.74
C ALA A 81 24.36 -17.98 -4.23
N ALA A 82 24.84 -17.50 -3.08
CA ALA A 82 26.07 -18.02 -2.49
C ALA A 82 25.96 -19.51 -2.14
N GLU A 83 24.86 -19.94 -1.55
CA GLU A 83 24.59 -21.35 -1.22
C GLU A 83 24.51 -22.21 -2.50
N ALA A 84 23.81 -21.74 -3.55
CA ALA A 84 23.72 -22.45 -4.84
C ALA A 84 25.09 -22.55 -5.53
N ASN A 85 25.88 -21.48 -5.55
CA ASN A 85 27.22 -21.50 -6.15
C ASN A 85 28.19 -22.40 -5.37
N ARG A 86 28.07 -22.47 -4.04
CA ARG A 86 28.81 -23.45 -3.24
C ARG A 86 28.41 -24.89 -3.60
N ASP A 87 27.13 -25.19 -3.70
CA ASP A 87 26.61 -26.52 -4.04
C ASP A 87 27.07 -26.96 -5.45
N LEU A 88 27.28 -26.02 -6.35
CA LEU A 88 27.80 -26.21 -7.70
C LEU A 88 29.34 -26.22 -7.76
N GLY A 89 30.03 -26.03 -6.65
CA GLY A 89 31.50 -26.00 -6.59
C GLY A 89 32.15 -24.73 -7.16
N LEU A 90 31.38 -23.66 -7.39
CA LEU A 90 31.83 -22.39 -7.97
C LEU A 90 32.28 -21.37 -6.92
N LEU A 91 31.85 -21.52 -5.68
CA LEU A 91 32.21 -20.68 -4.54
C LEU A 91 32.73 -21.54 -3.38
N ASP A 92 33.89 -21.22 -2.81
CA ASP A 92 34.41 -21.96 -1.67
C ASP A 92 33.57 -21.75 -0.40
N ALA A 93 33.63 -22.71 0.52
CA ALA A 93 32.83 -22.73 1.73
C ALA A 93 33.10 -21.52 2.63
N ARG A 94 34.36 -21.07 2.77
CA ARG A 94 34.73 -19.98 3.66
C ARG A 94 34.10 -18.64 3.23
N ARG A 95 34.16 -18.33 1.92
CA ARG A 95 33.49 -17.13 1.36
C ARG A 95 31.98 -17.25 1.41
N CYS A 96 31.44 -18.42 1.07
CA CYS A 96 30.01 -18.66 1.17
C CYS A 96 29.47 -18.41 2.59
N ASP A 97 30.11 -18.99 3.61
CA ASP A 97 29.68 -18.84 5.00
C ASP A 97 29.73 -17.38 5.46
N ALA A 98 30.74 -16.62 5.06
CA ALA A 98 30.84 -15.20 5.37
C ALA A 98 29.73 -14.36 4.67
N ILE A 99 29.44 -14.63 3.40
CA ILE A 99 28.35 -13.99 2.66
C ILE A 99 27.00 -14.31 3.32
N VAL A 100 26.76 -15.58 3.66
CA VAL A 100 25.53 -16.03 4.32
C VAL A 100 25.35 -15.36 5.67
N ALA A 101 26.43 -15.23 6.46
CA ALA A 101 26.39 -14.55 7.76
C ALA A 101 26.04 -13.06 7.59
N ALA A 102 26.68 -12.34 6.66
CA ALA A 102 26.35 -10.95 6.35
C ALA A 102 24.90 -10.78 5.88
N CYS A 103 24.41 -11.66 5.02
CA CYS A 103 23.02 -11.65 4.56
C CYS A 103 22.01 -11.87 5.70
N ARG A 104 22.32 -12.73 6.66
CA ARG A 104 21.46 -12.95 7.84
C ARG A 104 21.37 -11.68 8.69
N GLU A 105 22.48 -10.98 8.90
CA GLU A 105 22.45 -9.69 9.63
C GLU A 105 21.55 -8.66 8.93
N LEU A 106 21.57 -8.57 7.59
CA LEU A 106 20.67 -7.71 6.82
C LEU A 106 19.21 -8.13 6.97
N ARG A 107 18.93 -9.43 6.94
CA ARG A 107 17.56 -9.95 7.14
C ARG A 107 17.03 -9.65 8.54
N ASP A 108 17.91 -9.58 9.53
CA ASP A 108 17.59 -9.21 10.91
C ASP A 108 17.49 -7.68 11.13
N GLY A 109 17.58 -6.89 10.05
CA GLY A 109 17.41 -5.43 10.08
C GLY A 109 18.67 -4.64 10.38
N ARG A 110 19.87 -5.27 10.42
CA ARG A 110 21.14 -4.59 10.63
C ARG A 110 21.64 -3.98 9.31
N LEU A 111 22.39 -2.89 9.40
CA LEU A 111 23.05 -2.19 8.27
C LEU A 111 22.08 -1.64 7.20
N HIS A 112 20.78 -1.52 7.49
CA HIS A 112 19.83 -0.96 6.53
C HIS A 112 20.13 0.51 6.20
N GLU A 113 20.71 1.26 7.13
CA GLU A 113 21.19 2.63 6.94
C GLU A 113 22.32 2.74 5.89
N GLN A 114 22.95 1.62 5.53
CA GLN A 114 23.99 1.56 4.49
C GLN A 114 23.43 1.46 3.07
N PHE A 115 22.11 1.36 2.92
CA PHE A 115 21.42 1.35 1.62
C PHE A 115 21.02 2.77 1.25
N VAL A 116 21.98 3.53 0.73
CA VAL A 116 21.93 4.98 0.60
C VAL A 116 21.49 5.50 -0.77
N VAL A 117 21.35 4.64 -1.78
CA VAL A 117 20.95 5.05 -3.12
C VAL A 117 19.51 5.56 -3.14
N ASP A 118 19.22 6.57 -3.98
CA ASP A 118 17.89 7.16 -4.12
C ASP A 118 16.86 6.13 -4.66
N VAL A 119 15.61 6.27 -4.27
CA VAL A 119 14.50 5.42 -4.74
C VAL A 119 14.21 5.61 -6.23
N ILE A 120 14.58 6.76 -6.83
CA ILE A 120 14.50 7.02 -8.26
C ILE A 120 15.93 7.06 -8.83
N GLN A 121 16.27 6.05 -9.63
CA GLN A 121 17.60 5.83 -10.15
C GLN A 121 17.57 5.28 -11.57
N GLY A 122 18.50 5.68 -12.44
CA GLY A 122 18.71 5.07 -13.75
C GLY A 122 19.47 3.74 -13.65
N GLY A 123 19.45 2.95 -14.74
CA GLY A 123 20.21 1.70 -14.84
C GLY A 123 19.46 0.45 -14.37
N ALA A 124 18.11 0.45 -14.43
CA ALA A 124 17.29 -0.74 -14.19
C ALA A 124 17.52 -1.41 -12.80
N GLY A 125 17.86 -0.62 -11.78
CA GLY A 125 18.13 -1.13 -10.44
C GLY A 125 19.57 -1.54 -10.16
N THR A 126 20.52 -1.26 -11.08
CA THR A 126 21.94 -1.59 -10.87
C THR A 126 22.52 -0.90 -9.63
N SER A 127 22.17 0.36 -9.35
CA SER A 127 22.61 1.05 -8.15
C SER A 127 22.19 0.32 -6.88
N THR A 128 20.94 -0.17 -6.82
CA THR A 128 20.43 -0.96 -5.68
C THR A 128 21.12 -2.31 -5.56
N ASN A 129 21.28 -3.05 -6.66
CA ASN A 129 21.97 -4.34 -6.67
C ASN A 129 23.42 -4.21 -6.22
N MET A 130 24.14 -3.19 -6.72
CA MET A 130 25.53 -2.94 -6.34
C MET A 130 25.67 -2.45 -4.91
N ASN A 131 24.75 -1.62 -4.41
CA ASN A 131 24.70 -1.24 -3.00
C ASN A 131 24.60 -2.49 -2.09
N ALA A 132 23.73 -3.44 -2.43
CA ALA A 132 23.65 -4.69 -1.72
C ALA A 132 24.94 -5.53 -1.82
N ASN A 133 25.50 -5.67 -3.03
CA ASN A 133 26.73 -6.43 -3.25
C ASN A 133 27.91 -5.87 -2.45
N GLU A 134 28.07 -4.56 -2.42
CA GLU A 134 29.17 -3.87 -1.72
C GLU A 134 28.99 -3.96 -0.19
N VAL A 135 27.78 -3.73 0.33
CA VAL A 135 27.50 -3.84 1.77
C VAL A 135 27.74 -5.28 2.26
N ILE A 136 27.27 -6.27 1.53
CA ILE A 136 27.44 -7.70 1.86
C ILE A 136 28.93 -8.07 1.77
N ALA A 137 29.64 -7.63 0.71
CA ALA A 137 31.06 -7.93 0.55
C ALA A 137 31.90 -7.35 1.68
N ASN A 138 31.70 -6.08 2.02
CA ASN A 138 32.47 -5.41 3.07
C ASN A 138 32.15 -5.99 4.47
N ARG A 139 30.89 -6.36 4.72
CA ARG A 139 30.56 -7.05 5.97
C ARG A 139 31.17 -8.45 6.03
N ALA A 140 31.13 -9.20 4.95
CA ALA A 140 31.75 -10.51 4.86
C ALA A 140 33.29 -10.44 5.02
N LEU A 141 33.95 -9.41 4.46
CA LEU A 141 35.38 -9.16 4.66
C LEU A 141 35.72 -8.97 6.15
N GLU A 142 34.95 -8.14 6.86
CA GLU A 142 35.13 -7.98 8.32
C GLU A 142 34.98 -9.31 9.08
N LEU A 143 33.96 -10.11 8.75
CA LEU A 143 33.73 -11.42 9.37
C LEU A 143 34.89 -12.40 9.09
N LEU A 144 35.61 -12.21 7.99
CA LEU A 144 36.80 -12.97 7.63
C LEU A 144 38.09 -12.42 8.24
N GLY A 145 38.03 -11.25 8.95
CA GLY A 145 39.19 -10.58 9.54
C GLY A 145 39.98 -9.69 8.58
N HIS A 146 39.37 -9.25 7.48
CA HIS A 146 39.95 -8.35 6.51
C HIS A 146 39.35 -6.94 6.59
N ALA A 147 40.06 -5.94 6.07
CA ALA A 147 39.56 -4.57 5.99
C ALA A 147 38.48 -4.44 4.90
N LYS A 148 37.57 -3.49 5.09
CA LYS A 148 36.62 -3.07 4.03
C LYS A 148 37.39 -2.60 2.81
N GLY A 149 36.92 -2.96 1.61
CA GLY A 149 37.59 -2.64 0.34
C GLY A 149 38.72 -3.59 -0.03
N ASP A 150 39.10 -4.58 0.81
CA ASP A 150 40.13 -5.57 0.44
C ASP A 150 39.54 -6.69 -0.43
N TYR A 151 39.06 -6.28 -1.60
CA TYR A 151 38.31 -7.12 -2.53
C TYR A 151 39.11 -8.27 -3.15
N ARG A 152 40.44 -8.34 -2.89
CA ARG A 152 41.27 -9.53 -3.25
C ARG A 152 40.78 -10.79 -2.53
N HIS A 153 40.21 -10.65 -1.35
CA HIS A 153 39.74 -11.80 -0.53
C HIS A 153 38.28 -12.11 -0.79
N LEU A 154 37.40 -11.09 -0.93
CA LEU A 154 36.01 -11.26 -1.26
C LEU A 154 35.51 -10.02 -2.05
N HIS A 155 35.12 -10.24 -3.31
CA HIS A 155 34.77 -9.18 -4.26
C HIS A 155 33.25 -9.09 -4.45
N PRO A 156 32.65 -7.87 -4.54
CA PRO A 156 31.22 -7.69 -4.76
C PRO A 156 30.70 -8.38 -6.03
N ASN A 157 31.42 -8.24 -7.16
CA ASN A 157 30.98 -8.81 -8.43
C ASN A 157 31.35 -10.28 -8.57
N ASP A 158 32.61 -10.67 -8.24
CA ASP A 158 33.13 -12.00 -8.56
C ASP A 158 32.61 -13.09 -7.59
N HIS A 159 32.21 -12.68 -6.37
CA HIS A 159 31.76 -13.62 -5.32
C HIS A 159 30.33 -13.40 -4.89
N VAL A 160 29.93 -12.17 -4.47
CA VAL A 160 28.55 -11.90 -4.02
C VAL A 160 27.56 -11.94 -5.18
N ASN A 161 27.94 -11.42 -6.35
CA ASN A 161 27.11 -11.39 -7.56
C ASN A 161 27.39 -12.54 -8.54
N LEU A 162 28.15 -13.55 -8.13
CA LEU A 162 28.54 -14.69 -9.00
C LEU A 162 27.32 -15.38 -9.62
N GLY A 163 27.33 -15.50 -10.96
CA GLY A 163 26.24 -16.12 -11.72
C GLY A 163 24.96 -15.28 -11.82
N GLN A 164 25.02 -13.99 -11.51
CA GLN A 164 23.87 -13.08 -11.47
C GLN A 164 24.06 -11.89 -12.38
N SER A 165 22.94 -11.27 -12.75
CA SER A 165 22.86 -9.91 -13.29
C SER A 165 21.90 -9.10 -12.45
N THR A 166 21.99 -7.77 -12.47
CA THR A 166 20.94 -6.91 -11.94
C THR A 166 19.59 -7.26 -12.55
N ASN A 167 19.57 -7.63 -13.83
CA ASN A 167 18.38 -7.85 -14.64
C ASN A 167 17.54 -9.07 -14.19
N ASP A 168 18.13 -10.00 -13.43
CA ASP A 168 17.41 -11.12 -12.83
C ASP A 168 17.29 -10.99 -11.29
N VAL A 169 18.25 -10.37 -10.64
CA VAL A 169 18.23 -10.12 -9.19
C VAL A 169 17.18 -9.08 -8.79
N TYR A 170 17.17 -7.92 -9.46
CA TYR A 170 16.34 -6.80 -9.04
C TYR A 170 14.84 -7.09 -9.17
N PRO A 171 14.30 -7.54 -10.33
CA PRO A 171 12.89 -7.91 -10.42
C PRO A 171 12.51 -9.06 -9.47
N THR A 172 13.40 -10.03 -9.23
CA THR A 172 13.17 -11.07 -8.24
C THR A 172 13.07 -10.47 -6.82
N ALA A 173 13.92 -9.51 -6.46
CA ALA A 173 13.84 -8.82 -5.17
C ALA A 173 12.53 -8.04 -5.02
N LEU A 174 12.05 -7.37 -6.08
CA LEU A 174 10.77 -6.68 -6.08
C LEU A 174 9.61 -7.66 -5.83
N LYS A 175 9.63 -8.82 -6.46
CA LYS A 175 8.61 -9.85 -6.31
C LYS A 175 8.60 -10.44 -4.89
N VAL A 176 9.76 -10.78 -4.33
CA VAL A 176 9.88 -11.28 -2.94
C VAL A 176 9.44 -10.22 -1.92
N ALA A 177 9.92 -8.98 -2.04
CA ALA A 177 9.53 -7.89 -1.18
C ALA A 177 8.02 -7.58 -1.27
N GLY A 178 7.49 -7.57 -2.50
CA GLY A 178 6.06 -7.38 -2.77
C GLY A 178 5.20 -8.44 -2.10
N HIS A 179 5.61 -9.71 -2.14
CA HIS A 179 4.91 -10.81 -1.46
C HIS A 179 4.72 -10.50 0.04
N PHE A 180 5.79 -10.20 0.76
CA PHE A 180 5.70 -9.93 2.20
C PHE A 180 4.91 -8.66 2.51
N GLY A 181 5.12 -7.60 1.72
CA GLY A 181 4.38 -6.34 1.89
C GLY A 181 2.87 -6.53 1.73
N ILE A 182 2.44 -7.28 0.71
CA ILE A 182 1.01 -7.54 0.44
C ILE A 182 0.38 -8.39 1.54
N LEU A 183 1.07 -9.42 2.05
CA LEU A 183 0.54 -10.22 3.16
C LEU A 183 0.26 -9.35 4.39
N ARG A 184 1.20 -8.45 4.75
CA ARG A 184 0.98 -7.51 5.85
C ARG A 184 -0.13 -6.48 5.58
N LEU A 185 -0.35 -6.09 4.32
CA LEU A 185 -1.50 -5.27 3.94
C LEU A 185 -2.81 -6.03 4.15
N ILE A 186 -2.89 -7.30 3.73
CA ILE A 186 -4.06 -8.16 3.94
C ILE A 186 -4.38 -8.27 5.44
N ASP A 187 -3.36 -8.47 6.30
CA ASP A 187 -3.55 -8.51 7.75
C ASP A 187 -4.12 -7.20 8.31
N ALA A 188 -3.62 -6.06 7.83
CA ALA A 188 -4.13 -4.75 8.23
C ALA A 188 -5.57 -4.50 7.73
N MET A 189 -5.90 -4.94 6.52
CA MET A 189 -7.28 -4.90 5.99
C MET A 189 -8.21 -5.77 6.82
N ALA A 190 -7.76 -6.95 7.25
CA ALA A 190 -8.54 -7.82 8.14
C ALA A 190 -8.79 -7.18 9.51
N VAL A 191 -7.87 -6.37 10.03
CA VAL A 191 -8.10 -5.56 11.24
C VAL A 191 -9.25 -4.57 11.00
N LEU A 192 -9.19 -3.80 9.91
CA LEU A 192 -10.22 -2.81 9.57
C LEU A 192 -11.58 -3.48 9.29
N ARG A 193 -11.58 -4.61 8.57
CA ARG A 193 -12.81 -5.38 8.31
C ARG A 193 -13.50 -5.79 9.60
N ARG A 194 -12.76 -6.35 10.56
CA ARG A 194 -13.29 -6.72 11.88
C ARG A 194 -13.86 -5.52 12.66
N SER A 195 -13.27 -4.32 12.50
CA SER A 195 -13.82 -3.11 13.10
C SER A 195 -15.19 -2.75 12.51
N PHE A 196 -15.35 -2.86 11.20
CA PHE A 196 -16.66 -2.67 10.56
C PHE A 196 -17.68 -3.76 10.92
N GLU A 197 -17.26 -5.03 11.02
CA GLU A 197 -18.11 -6.15 11.46
C GLU A 197 -18.67 -5.88 12.87
N ARG A 198 -17.82 -5.48 13.82
CA ARG A 198 -18.27 -5.13 15.18
C ARG A 198 -19.26 -3.96 15.17
N LYS A 199 -19.02 -2.93 14.36
CA LYS A 199 -19.96 -1.80 14.22
C LYS A 199 -21.26 -2.19 13.52
N ALA A 200 -21.23 -3.11 12.58
CA ALA A 200 -22.43 -3.65 11.96
C ALA A 200 -23.30 -4.37 12.99
N GLU A 201 -22.72 -5.15 13.89
CA GLU A 201 -23.42 -5.81 15.00
C GLU A 201 -23.96 -4.78 16.01
N GLU A 202 -23.14 -3.80 16.42
CA GLU A 202 -23.52 -2.73 17.38
C GLU A 202 -24.71 -1.90 16.87
N PHE A 203 -24.82 -1.70 15.57
CA PHE A 203 -25.86 -0.88 14.94
C PHE A 203 -26.95 -1.69 14.24
N ALA A 204 -27.05 -2.99 14.52
CA ALA A 204 -28.02 -3.87 13.86
C ALA A 204 -29.48 -3.47 14.07
N ASP A 205 -29.79 -2.84 15.21
CA ASP A 205 -31.12 -2.36 15.58
C ASP A 205 -31.36 -0.86 15.28
N VAL A 206 -30.37 -0.15 14.71
CA VAL A 206 -30.44 1.29 14.45
C VAL A 206 -31.07 1.54 13.08
N LEU A 207 -32.38 1.86 13.06
CA LEU A 207 -33.06 2.27 11.84
C LEU A 207 -32.57 3.59 11.30
N LYS A 208 -32.42 3.68 9.98
CA LYS A 208 -32.12 4.88 9.22
C LYS A 208 -32.82 4.91 7.87
N MET A 209 -32.86 6.08 7.21
CA MET A 209 -33.22 6.16 5.81
C MET A 209 -32.01 5.81 4.92
N GLY A 210 -32.17 4.81 4.08
CA GLY A 210 -31.29 4.57 2.96
C GLY A 210 -31.42 5.66 1.91
N ARG A 211 -30.33 5.97 1.19
CA ARG A 211 -30.33 6.98 0.14
C ARG A 211 -29.77 6.41 -1.17
N THR A 212 -30.42 6.76 -2.25
CA THR A 212 -29.92 6.59 -3.62
C THR A 212 -29.82 7.96 -4.28
N GLN A 213 -28.68 8.24 -4.93
CA GLN A 213 -28.44 9.56 -5.52
C GLN A 213 -28.62 10.74 -4.52
N LEU A 214 -28.27 10.49 -3.25
CA LEU A 214 -28.45 11.39 -2.10
C LEU A 214 -29.91 11.76 -1.77
N GLN A 215 -30.91 11.12 -2.40
CA GLN A 215 -32.32 11.29 -2.11
C GLN A 215 -32.81 10.14 -1.20
N ASP A 216 -33.81 10.44 -0.36
CA ASP A 216 -34.47 9.42 0.46
C ASP A 216 -34.96 8.26 -0.39
N ALA A 217 -34.63 7.06 0.03
CA ALA A 217 -35.10 5.84 -0.63
C ALA A 217 -36.04 5.05 0.31
N VAL A 218 -35.53 4.02 0.96
CA VAL A 218 -36.30 3.15 1.84
C VAL A 218 -35.54 2.95 3.17
N PRO A 219 -36.24 2.59 4.26
CA PRO A 219 -35.59 2.27 5.52
C PRO A 219 -34.61 1.10 5.40
N MET A 220 -33.55 1.19 6.17
CA MET A 220 -32.57 0.14 6.41
C MET A 220 -32.01 0.27 7.83
N THR A 221 -31.14 -0.65 8.27
CA THR A 221 -30.39 -0.40 9.50
C THR A 221 -29.00 0.17 9.22
N LEU A 222 -28.48 0.95 10.15
CA LEU A 222 -27.10 1.43 10.10
C LEU A 222 -26.11 0.24 10.12
N GLY A 223 -26.48 -0.86 10.83
CA GLY A 223 -25.70 -2.10 10.81
C GLY A 223 -25.60 -2.72 9.42
N GLN A 224 -26.70 -2.72 8.64
CA GLN A 224 -26.66 -3.15 7.24
C GLN A 224 -25.71 -2.30 6.39
N GLU A 225 -25.69 -0.99 6.58
CA GLU A 225 -24.76 -0.09 5.88
C GLU A 225 -23.30 -0.40 6.25
N PHE A 226 -22.97 -0.53 7.53
CA PHE A 226 -21.62 -0.85 7.98
C PHE A 226 -21.16 -2.25 7.54
N SER A 227 -22.07 -3.20 7.44
CA SER A 227 -21.77 -4.56 6.93
C SER A 227 -21.27 -4.54 5.49
N THR A 228 -21.74 -3.59 4.65
CA THR A 228 -21.27 -3.46 3.27
C THR A 228 -19.79 -3.11 3.19
N TYR A 229 -19.30 -2.29 4.11
CA TYR A 229 -17.87 -1.91 4.16
C TYR A 229 -17.00 -3.11 4.54
N ALA A 230 -17.46 -3.96 5.47
CA ALA A 230 -16.78 -5.19 5.82
C ALA A 230 -16.71 -6.17 4.65
N VAL A 231 -17.83 -6.37 3.94
CA VAL A 231 -17.90 -7.24 2.75
C VAL A 231 -16.94 -6.77 1.66
N MET A 232 -16.92 -5.46 1.35
CA MET A 232 -16.01 -4.89 0.35
C MET A 232 -14.54 -5.16 0.67
N LEU A 233 -14.15 -5.05 1.95
CA LEU A 233 -12.78 -5.34 2.40
C LEU A 233 -12.45 -6.83 2.27
N GLY A 234 -13.36 -7.73 2.66
CA GLY A 234 -13.17 -9.17 2.53
C GLY A 234 -12.98 -9.63 1.08
N GLU A 235 -13.74 -9.05 0.16
CA GLU A 235 -13.55 -9.30 -1.28
C GLU A 235 -12.16 -8.84 -1.75
N ASP A 236 -11.69 -7.69 -1.29
CA ASP A 236 -10.40 -7.14 -1.70
C ASP A 236 -9.23 -7.89 -1.07
N GLU A 237 -9.36 -8.37 0.17
CA GLU A 237 -8.41 -9.32 0.78
C GLU A 237 -8.24 -10.57 -0.11
N GLN A 238 -9.36 -11.09 -0.63
CA GLN A 238 -9.31 -12.24 -1.54
C GLN A 238 -8.64 -11.91 -2.87
N ARG A 239 -8.95 -10.76 -3.48
CA ARG A 239 -8.28 -10.33 -4.74
C ARG A 239 -6.78 -10.13 -4.55
N LEU A 240 -6.32 -9.61 -3.40
CA LEU A 240 -4.90 -9.49 -3.09
C LEU A 240 -4.23 -10.87 -2.92
N ARG A 241 -4.90 -11.83 -2.25
CA ARG A 241 -4.37 -13.21 -2.13
C ARG A 241 -4.20 -13.88 -3.51
N GLU A 242 -5.12 -13.65 -4.43
CA GLU A 242 -5.01 -14.14 -5.80
C GLU A 242 -3.89 -13.43 -6.56
N ALA A 243 -3.77 -12.11 -6.41
CA ALA A 243 -2.75 -11.32 -7.10
C ALA A 243 -1.33 -11.61 -6.60
N VAL A 244 -1.15 -11.95 -5.32
CA VAL A 244 0.18 -12.25 -4.76
C VAL A 244 0.83 -13.46 -5.44
N ALA A 245 0.04 -14.38 -6.00
CA ALA A 245 0.57 -15.52 -6.74
C ALA A 245 1.35 -15.11 -8.01
N LEU A 246 1.04 -13.93 -8.58
CA LEU A 246 1.73 -13.41 -9.78
C LEU A 246 3.20 -13.08 -9.53
N VAL A 247 3.57 -12.77 -8.27
CA VAL A 247 4.95 -12.45 -7.89
C VAL A 247 5.75 -13.69 -7.46
N HIS A 248 5.21 -14.90 -7.62
CA HIS A 248 5.95 -16.14 -7.33
C HIS A 248 6.76 -16.64 -8.52
N GLU A 249 6.45 -16.22 -9.72
CA GLU A 249 7.25 -16.52 -10.91
C GLU A 249 8.44 -15.56 -11.00
N ILE A 250 9.67 -16.09 -11.10
CA ILE A 250 10.91 -15.33 -11.10
C ILE A 250 11.77 -15.65 -12.32
N ASN A 251 12.61 -14.69 -12.71
CA ASN A 251 13.58 -14.83 -13.78
C ASN A 251 15.02 -15.06 -13.30
N LEU A 252 15.24 -15.32 -12.00
CA LEU A 252 16.57 -15.51 -11.40
C LEU A 252 17.30 -16.70 -12.05
N GLY A 253 18.53 -16.43 -12.51
CA GLY A 253 19.33 -17.34 -13.32
C GLY A 253 19.27 -17.04 -14.82
N GLY A 254 18.38 -16.10 -15.26
CA GLY A 254 18.33 -15.62 -16.63
C GLY A 254 19.52 -14.75 -17.03
N THR A 255 20.21 -14.20 -16.04
CA THR A 255 21.34 -13.28 -16.18
C THR A 255 21.01 -12.03 -17.02
N ALA A 256 21.78 -11.72 -18.05
CA ALA A 256 21.72 -10.44 -18.76
C ALA A 256 20.38 -10.17 -19.47
N ILE A 257 19.88 -11.17 -20.23
CA ILE A 257 18.67 -11.04 -21.06
C ILE A 257 17.77 -12.30 -21.01
N GLY A 258 17.99 -13.21 -20.06
CA GLY A 258 17.21 -14.43 -19.95
C GLY A 258 17.83 -15.66 -20.60
N THR A 259 19.01 -15.57 -21.22
CA THR A 259 19.68 -16.70 -21.85
C THR A 259 20.53 -17.55 -20.89
N GLY A 260 20.74 -17.07 -19.65
CA GLY A 260 21.58 -17.74 -18.65
C GLY A 260 23.07 -17.69 -18.96
N ILE A 261 23.51 -16.80 -19.87
CA ILE A 261 24.92 -16.67 -20.21
C ILE A 261 25.77 -16.37 -18.96
N THR A 262 26.95 -17.00 -18.87
CA THR A 262 27.87 -16.89 -17.72
C THR A 262 27.41 -17.55 -16.41
N ALA A 263 26.24 -18.21 -16.39
CA ALA A 263 25.79 -19.02 -15.26
C ALA A 263 25.98 -20.52 -15.54
N HIS A 264 26.11 -21.31 -14.46
CA HIS A 264 26.11 -22.79 -14.59
C HIS A 264 24.73 -23.27 -15.05
N PRO A 265 24.61 -24.30 -15.90
CA PRO A 265 23.32 -24.80 -16.40
C PRO A 265 22.30 -25.12 -15.30
N ASP A 266 22.74 -25.64 -14.16
CA ASP A 266 21.87 -25.98 -13.04
C ASP A 266 21.63 -24.80 -12.07
N TYR A 267 22.23 -23.62 -12.32
CA TYR A 267 22.17 -22.49 -11.37
C TYR A 267 20.74 -21.99 -11.11
N ALA A 268 19.96 -21.78 -12.18
CA ALA A 268 18.60 -21.25 -12.05
C ALA A 268 17.71 -22.16 -11.17
N ALA A 269 17.79 -23.48 -11.35
CA ALA A 269 17.05 -24.45 -10.53
C ALA A 269 17.53 -24.42 -9.08
N ARG A 270 18.84 -24.45 -8.85
CA ARG A 270 19.43 -24.46 -7.50
C ARG A 270 19.14 -23.19 -6.72
N VAL A 271 19.35 -22.03 -7.34
CA VAL A 271 19.10 -20.75 -6.64
C VAL A 271 17.63 -20.55 -6.34
N ARG A 272 16.70 -20.97 -7.21
CA ARG A 272 15.26 -20.96 -6.93
C ARG A 272 14.90 -21.86 -5.74
N GLU A 273 15.43 -23.09 -5.68
CA GLU A 273 15.22 -24.02 -4.56
C GLU A 273 15.70 -23.40 -3.23
N ARG A 274 16.92 -22.84 -3.23
CA ARG A 274 17.50 -22.17 -2.05
C ARG A 274 16.67 -20.94 -1.63
N LEU A 275 16.28 -20.13 -2.61
CA LEU A 275 15.47 -18.93 -2.35
C LEU A 275 14.08 -19.29 -1.80
N SER A 276 13.43 -20.31 -2.34
CA SER A 276 12.16 -20.82 -1.82
C SER A 276 12.30 -21.30 -0.37
N ALA A 277 13.37 -22.03 -0.05
CA ALA A 277 13.64 -22.49 1.31
C ALA A 277 13.94 -21.33 2.29
N ASN A 278 14.73 -20.34 1.83
CA ASN A 278 15.13 -19.19 2.65
C ASN A 278 13.99 -18.19 2.90
N THR A 279 13.00 -18.11 2.01
CA THR A 279 11.86 -17.16 2.10
C THR A 279 10.57 -17.81 2.56
N GLY A 280 10.42 -19.13 2.42
CA GLY A 280 9.16 -19.83 2.62
C GLY A 280 8.15 -19.65 1.49
N ILE A 281 8.54 -19.00 0.38
CA ILE A 281 7.67 -18.76 -0.78
C ILE A 281 7.86 -19.89 -1.78
N ALA A 282 6.76 -20.46 -2.28
CA ALA A 282 6.79 -21.44 -3.36
C ALA A 282 7.09 -20.77 -4.71
N LEU A 283 8.37 -20.39 -4.93
CA LEU A 283 8.80 -19.71 -6.15
C LEU A 283 8.92 -20.70 -7.31
N VAL A 284 8.60 -20.22 -8.51
CA VAL A 284 8.74 -20.96 -9.77
C VAL A 284 9.62 -20.18 -10.74
N THR A 285 10.44 -20.90 -11.49
CA THR A 285 11.21 -20.31 -12.59
C THR A 285 10.28 -20.05 -13.76
N ALA A 286 10.32 -18.85 -14.34
CA ALA A 286 9.53 -18.50 -15.51
C ALA A 286 9.78 -19.47 -16.69
N PRO A 287 8.75 -19.85 -17.45
CA PRO A 287 8.88 -20.77 -18.57
C PRO A 287 9.72 -20.19 -19.71
N ASN A 288 9.76 -18.86 -19.83
CA ASN A 288 10.62 -18.13 -20.76
C ASN A 288 11.33 -16.99 -20.02
N LEU A 289 12.61 -17.21 -19.70
CA LEU A 289 13.40 -16.22 -18.95
C LEU A 289 13.68 -14.94 -19.75
N ILE A 290 13.65 -15.00 -21.10
CA ILE A 290 13.83 -13.80 -21.93
C ILE A 290 12.60 -12.90 -21.84
N GLU A 291 11.42 -13.47 -21.90
CA GLU A 291 10.17 -12.74 -21.70
C GLU A 291 10.11 -12.17 -20.28
N ALA A 292 10.36 -12.99 -19.26
CA ALA A 292 10.29 -12.59 -17.85
C ALA A 292 11.36 -11.57 -17.40
N THR A 293 12.37 -11.29 -18.23
CA THR A 293 13.39 -10.26 -17.98
C THR A 293 12.92 -8.88 -18.46
N GLN A 294 11.93 -8.80 -19.33
CA GLN A 294 11.43 -7.53 -19.88
C GLN A 294 9.97 -7.24 -19.50
N ASP A 295 9.15 -8.24 -19.21
CA ASP A 295 7.72 -8.04 -18.91
C ASP A 295 7.48 -7.62 -17.47
N CYS A 296 6.68 -6.56 -17.30
CA CYS A 296 6.25 -6.02 -16.02
C CYS A 296 4.75 -6.25 -15.74
N GLY A 297 4.08 -7.11 -16.50
CA GLY A 297 2.63 -7.35 -16.42
C GLY A 297 2.16 -7.75 -15.03
N ALA A 298 2.95 -8.54 -14.29
CA ALA A 298 2.65 -8.92 -12.91
C ALA A 298 2.53 -7.69 -11.97
N PHE A 299 3.41 -6.71 -12.13
CA PHE A 299 3.35 -5.46 -11.33
C PHE A 299 2.18 -4.56 -11.73
N VAL A 300 1.85 -4.49 -13.02
CA VAL A 300 0.67 -3.75 -13.53
C VAL A 300 -0.62 -4.33 -12.96
N GLN A 301 -0.78 -5.65 -13.01
CA GLN A 301 -1.97 -6.30 -12.47
C GLN A 301 -2.07 -6.13 -10.96
N LEU A 302 -0.98 -6.32 -10.23
CA LEU A 302 -0.95 -6.11 -8.78
C LEU A 302 -1.30 -4.66 -8.40
N SER A 303 -0.75 -3.69 -9.12
CA SER A 303 -1.07 -2.27 -8.95
C SER A 303 -2.55 -1.99 -9.19
N GLY A 304 -3.16 -2.60 -10.21
CA GLY A 304 -4.59 -2.51 -10.48
C GLY A 304 -5.45 -3.01 -9.32
N VAL A 305 -5.03 -4.08 -8.62
CA VAL A 305 -5.73 -4.57 -7.42
C VAL A 305 -5.55 -3.60 -6.24
N LEU A 306 -4.36 -3.03 -6.04
CA LEU A 306 -4.14 -1.99 -5.01
C LEU A 306 -4.99 -0.74 -5.28
N LYS A 307 -5.10 -0.31 -6.53
CA LYS A 307 -6.00 0.77 -6.94
C LYS A 307 -7.46 0.46 -6.60
N ARG A 308 -7.93 -0.78 -6.84
CA ARG A 308 -9.29 -1.21 -6.47
C ARG A 308 -9.52 -1.06 -4.96
N VAL A 309 -8.58 -1.50 -4.11
CA VAL A 309 -8.62 -1.30 -2.65
C VAL A 309 -8.71 0.20 -2.31
N ALA A 310 -7.86 1.02 -2.91
CA ALA A 310 -7.83 2.47 -2.70
C ALA A 310 -9.19 3.13 -3.04
N VAL A 311 -9.79 2.79 -4.17
CA VAL A 311 -11.09 3.31 -4.61
C VAL A 311 -12.19 2.97 -3.60
N LYS A 312 -12.26 1.72 -3.11
CA LYS A 312 -13.26 1.30 -2.12
C LYS A 312 -13.04 1.97 -0.75
N LEU A 313 -11.79 2.08 -0.29
CA LEU A 313 -11.48 2.80 0.95
C LEU A 313 -11.87 4.27 0.85
N SER A 314 -11.57 4.93 -0.27
CA SER A 314 -11.94 6.33 -0.50
C SER A 314 -13.46 6.51 -0.51
N LYS A 315 -14.18 5.62 -1.19
CA LYS A 315 -15.67 5.63 -1.19
C LYS A 315 -16.22 5.49 0.23
N THR A 316 -15.71 4.54 1.00
CA THR A 316 -16.12 4.34 2.41
C THR A 316 -15.85 5.60 3.25
N CYS A 317 -14.69 6.21 3.09
CA CYS A 317 -14.33 7.45 3.79
C CYS A 317 -15.24 8.63 3.38
N ASN A 318 -15.64 8.73 2.12
CA ASN A 318 -16.59 9.74 1.66
C ASN A 318 -17.96 9.56 2.34
N ASP A 319 -18.44 8.32 2.46
CA ASP A 319 -19.69 8.04 3.17
C ASP A 319 -19.57 8.40 4.66
N LEU A 320 -18.52 7.99 5.34
CA LEU A 320 -18.31 8.31 6.76
C LEU A 320 -18.27 9.84 7.00
N ARG A 321 -17.61 10.59 6.11
CA ARG A 321 -17.57 12.07 6.16
C ARG A 321 -18.94 12.69 5.94
N LEU A 322 -19.72 12.15 5.00
CA LEU A 322 -21.06 12.64 4.68
C LEU A 322 -22.04 12.34 5.83
N LEU A 323 -22.05 11.10 6.35
CA LEU A 323 -22.91 10.67 7.43
C LEU A 323 -22.64 11.44 8.73
N SER A 324 -21.39 11.83 8.98
CA SER A 324 -20.97 12.60 10.17
C SER A 324 -21.02 14.12 9.98
N SER A 325 -21.46 14.61 8.82
CA SER A 325 -21.50 16.04 8.51
C SER A 325 -22.45 16.79 9.45
N GLY A 326 -22.08 18.01 9.83
CA GLY A 326 -22.89 18.84 10.73
C GLY A 326 -22.05 19.48 11.83
N PRO A 327 -22.50 19.46 13.10
CA PRO A 327 -23.54 18.60 13.72
C PRO A 327 -25.00 19.02 13.49
N ARG A 328 -25.28 20.29 13.11
CA ARG A 328 -26.67 20.77 12.97
C ARG A 328 -27.10 21.08 11.54
N ALA A 329 -26.16 21.45 10.67
CA ALA A 329 -26.41 21.82 9.28
C ALA A 329 -25.96 20.74 8.29
N GLY A 330 -25.84 19.51 8.71
CA GLY A 330 -25.49 18.35 7.88
C GLY A 330 -26.37 17.15 8.22
N LEU A 331 -25.94 15.93 7.79
CA LEU A 331 -26.72 14.73 8.02
C LEU A 331 -26.74 14.30 9.48
N GLY A 332 -25.62 14.41 10.19
CA GLY A 332 -25.54 14.14 11.63
C GLY A 332 -26.02 12.76 12.07
N GLU A 333 -25.87 11.75 11.21
CA GLU A 333 -26.35 10.38 11.49
C GLU A 333 -25.45 9.61 12.44
N ILE A 334 -24.13 9.86 12.30
CA ILE A 334 -23.08 9.26 13.13
C ILE A 334 -22.15 10.33 13.68
N ASN A 335 -21.41 9.99 14.74
CA ASN A 335 -20.32 10.82 15.24
C ASN A 335 -18.99 10.06 15.08
N LEU A 336 -17.99 10.73 14.54
CA LEU A 336 -16.61 10.22 14.48
C LEU A 336 -15.85 10.68 15.74
N PRO A 337 -14.84 9.90 16.19
CA PRO A 337 -13.97 10.33 17.27
C PRO A 337 -13.28 11.67 16.98
N ALA A 338 -13.23 12.56 17.96
CA ALA A 338 -12.52 13.83 17.87
C ALA A 338 -11.00 13.59 17.97
N MET A 339 -10.26 13.66 16.84
CA MET A 339 -8.83 13.33 16.81
C MET A 339 -7.90 14.56 16.89
N GLN A 340 -8.38 15.73 16.46
CA GLN A 340 -7.65 17.00 16.63
C GLN A 340 -8.60 18.19 16.56
N ALA A 341 -8.19 19.32 17.11
CA ALA A 341 -8.92 20.58 16.96
C ALA A 341 -8.99 20.96 15.46
N GLY A 342 -10.22 21.21 14.98
CA GLY A 342 -10.47 21.31 13.53
C GLY A 342 -10.28 22.71 12.94
N SER A 343 -10.07 23.75 13.77
CA SER A 343 -10.01 25.13 13.28
C SER A 343 -9.20 26.03 14.19
N SER A 344 -8.41 26.90 13.59
CA SER A 344 -7.70 27.99 14.29
C SER A 344 -8.58 29.20 14.58
N ILE A 345 -9.76 29.30 13.95
CA ILE A 345 -10.65 30.48 14.05
C ILE A 345 -12.08 30.13 14.51
N MET A 346 -12.51 28.89 14.39
CA MET A 346 -13.86 28.43 14.78
C MET A 346 -13.78 27.54 16.03
N PRO A 347 -14.04 28.08 17.25
CA PRO A 347 -13.98 27.29 18.49
C PRO A 347 -14.94 26.10 18.44
N GLY A 348 -14.48 24.92 18.84
CA GLY A 348 -15.30 23.71 18.94
C GLY A 348 -15.55 22.98 17.61
N LYS A 349 -15.02 23.45 16.47
CA LYS A 349 -15.11 22.73 15.21
C LYS A 349 -14.15 21.55 15.22
N VAL A 350 -14.67 20.35 14.91
CA VAL A 350 -13.89 19.10 14.74
C VAL A 350 -14.14 18.57 13.34
N ASN A 351 -13.07 18.32 12.60
CA ASN A 351 -13.12 17.81 11.23
C ASN A 351 -12.90 16.29 11.20
N PRO A 352 -13.42 15.58 10.16
CA PRO A 352 -13.25 14.15 9.97
C PRO A 352 -11.86 13.82 9.40
N VAL A 353 -10.77 14.21 10.09
CA VAL A 353 -9.39 14.21 9.58
C VAL A 353 -8.86 12.81 9.27
N ILE A 354 -9.36 11.76 9.96
CA ILE A 354 -8.93 10.39 9.70
C ILE A 354 -9.47 9.88 8.34
N PRO A 355 -10.78 9.97 8.03
CA PRO A 355 -11.24 9.69 6.67
C PRO A 355 -10.55 10.55 5.59
N GLU A 356 -10.26 11.82 5.89
CA GLU A 356 -9.57 12.72 4.94
C GLU A 356 -8.16 12.24 4.59
N VAL A 357 -7.36 11.82 5.55
CA VAL A 357 -6.01 11.30 5.25
C VAL A 357 -6.06 10.00 4.48
N VAL A 358 -7.07 9.13 4.73
CA VAL A 358 -7.26 7.90 3.96
C VAL A 358 -7.66 8.21 2.51
N ASN A 359 -8.50 9.23 2.27
CA ASN A 359 -8.79 9.72 0.92
C ASN A 359 -7.51 10.15 0.19
N GLN A 360 -6.61 10.89 0.85
CA GLN A 360 -5.34 11.33 0.26
C GLN A 360 -4.43 10.15 -0.09
N VAL A 361 -4.32 9.14 0.80
CA VAL A 361 -3.61 7.89 0.48
C VAL A 361 -4.22 7.21 -0.74
N ALA A 362 -5.54 7.15 -0.84
CA ALA A 362 -6.19 6.55 -1.99
C ALA A 362 -5.90 7.30 -3.31
N PHE A 363 -5.88 8.63 -3.28
CA PHE A 363 -5.54 9.45 -4.45
C PHE A 363 -4.09 9.21 -4.89
N GLU A 364 -3.17 9.11 -3.95
CA GLU A 364 -1.77 8.79 -4.24
C GLU A 364 -1.62 7.39 -4.88
N VAL A 365 -2.30 6.37 -4.33
CA VAL A 365 -2.25 5.00 -4.88
C VAL A 365 -2.81 4.94 -6.31
N ILE A 366 -3.88 5.67 -6.60
CA ILE A 366 -4.43 5.79 -7.96
C ILE A 366 -3.42 6.45 -8.90
N GLY A 367 -2.71 7.50 -8.44
CA GLY A 367 -1.65 8.13 -9.21
C GLY A 367 -0.44 7.21 -9.43
N ASN A 368 -0.06 6.45 -8.42
CA ASN A 368 1.02 5.46 -8.52
C ASN A 368 0.72 4.33 -9.51
N ASP A 369 -0.54 3.89 -9.62
CA ASP A 369 -0.98 2.90 -10.61
C ASP A 369 -0.76 3.40 -12.05
N LEU A 370 -1.05 4.67 -12.30
CA LEU A 370 -0.77 5.29 -13.60
C LEU A 370 0.74 5.36 -13.87
N THR A 371 1.54 5.71 -12.87
CA THR A 371 3.00 5.73 -12.97
C THR A 371 3.55 4.34 -13.32
N ILE A 372 3.07 3.28 -12.64
CA ILE A 372 3.47 1.89 -12.91
C ILE A 372 3.09 1.49 -14.33
N SER A 373 1.91 1.88 -14.81
CA SER A 373 1.44 1.58 -16.16
C SER A 373 2.35 2.20 -17.23
N PHE A 374 2.72 3.48 -17.08
CA PHE A 374 3.65 4.14 -18.01
C PHE A 374 5.06 3.56 -17.94
N ALA A 375 5.55 3.23 -16.74
CA ALA A 375 6.87 2.64 -16.57
C ALA A 375 6.94 1.22 -17.17
N ALA A 376 5.88 0.45 -17.07
CA ALA A 376 5.80 -0.88 -17.68
C ALA A 376 5.76 -0.79 -19.21
N GLU A 377 4.97 0.12 -19.77
CA GLU A 377 4.89 0.36 -21.22
C GLU A 377 6.20 0.93 -21.79
N GLY A 378 6.91 1.77 -21.01
CA GLY A 378 8.14 2.41 -21.42
C GLY A 378 9.33 1.47 -21.64
N GLY A 379 9.27 0.20 -21.20
CA GLY A 379 10.31 -0.82 -21.45
C GLY A 379 10.50 -1.12 -22.93
N GLN A 380 11.76 -1.37 -23.33
CA GLN A 380 12.10 -1.63 -24.72
C GLN A 380 12.94 -2.89 -24.85
N LEU A 381 12.61 -3.72 -25.84
CA LEU A 381 13.37 -4.92 -26.21
C LEU A 381 13.48 -5.92 -25.02
N GLN A 382 14.68 -6.29 -24.58
CA GLN A 382 14.92 -7.41 -23.67
C GLN A 382 15.00 -7.00 -22.19
N LEU A 383 14.76 -5.74 -21.84
CA LEU A 383 14.79 -5.25 -20.44
C LEU A 383 13.86 -4.07 -20.26
N ASN A 384 13.16 -4.00 -19.11
CA ASN A 384 12.52 -2.79 -18.65
C ASN A 384 13.48 -2.02 -17.74
N ALA A 385 13.90 -0.82 -18.19
CA ALA A 385 14.82 0.04 -17.44
C ALA A 385 14.14 0.83 -16.30
N PHE A 386 12.80 0.80 -16.18
CA PHE A 386 12.02 1.64 -15.29
C PHE A 386 11.50 0.91 -14.04
N GLU A 387 11.98 -0.29 -13.76
CA GLU A 387 11.64 -1.03 -12.55
C GLU A 387 11.88 -0.26 -11.23
N PRO A 388 12.89 0.63 -11.09
CA PRO A 388 13.04 1.42 -9.86
C PRO A 388 11.82 2.28 -9.52
N ILE A 389 11.20 2.96 -10.49
CA ILE A 389 9.98 3.75 -10.24
C ILE A 389 8.75 2.85 -10.05
N ILE A 390 8.72 1.67 -10.68
CA ILE A 390 7.69 0.64 -10.41
C ILE A 390 7.79 0.20 -8.95
N ALA A 391 8.99 -0.13 -8.48
CA ALA A 391 9.25 -0.54 -7.10
C ALA A 391 8.82 0.54 -6.09
N HIS A 392 9.29 1.78 -6.30
CA HIS A 392 8.95 2.90 -5.42
C HIS A 392 7.44 3.11 -5.34
N SER A 393 6.75 3.17 -6.48
CA SER A 393 5.30 3.37 -6.54
C SER A 393 4.52 2.22 -5.91
N LEU A 394 4.94 0.97 -6.12
CA LEU A 394 4.31 -0.22 -5.58
C LEU A 394 4.47 -0.31 -4.05
N PHE A 395 5.71 -0.23 -3.56
CA PHE A 395 5.99 -0.36 -2.12
C PHE A 395 5.41 0.78 -1.31
N LYS A 396 5.45 2.00 -1.84
CA LYS A 396 4.79 3.17 -1.25
C LYS A 396 3.28 2.93 -1.13
N SER A 397 2.63 2.45 -2.20
CA SER A 397 1.19 2.14 -2.21
C SER A 397 0.83 1.08 -1.18
N VAL A 398 1.58 -0.03 -1.11
CA VAL A 398 1.35 -1.10 -0.13
C VAL A 398 1.52 -0.60 1.30
N THR A 399 2.60 0.16 1.57
CA THR A 399 2.90 0.68 2.90
C THR A 399 1.86 1.69 3.36
N HIS A 400 1.47 2.62 2.49
CA HIS A 400 0.52 3.66 2.84
C HIS A 400 -0.89 3.09 3.00
N LEU A 401 -1.34 2.16 2.14
CA LEU A 401 -2.63 1.48 2.32
C LEU A 401 -2.67 0.69 3.63
N ARG A 402 -1.58 0.00 3.98
CA ARG A 402 -1.49 -0.71 5.26
C ARG A 402 -1.69 0.23 6.44
N GLN A 403 -0.98 1.35 6.47
CA GLN A 403 -1.10 2.33 7.56
C GLN A 403 -2.47 3.02 7.56
N ALA A 404 -3.04 3.31 6.38
CA ALA A 404 -4.38 3.86 6.25
C ALA A 404 -5.45 2.93 6.86
N CYS A 405 -5.38 1.61 6.59
CA CYS A 405 -6.30 0.64 7.18
C CYS A 405 -6.20 0.61 8.71
N LEU A 406 -5.00 0.54 9.28
CA LEU A 406 -4.80 0.51 10.74
C LEU A 406 -5.24 1.82 11.40
N THR A 407 -4.95 2.96 10.77
CA THR A 407 -5.34 4.28 11.25
C THR A 407 -6.85 4.46 11.20
N LEU A 408 -7.51 4.06 10.10
CA LEU A 408 -8.96 4.14 9.97
C LEU A 408 -9.68 3.25 10.99
N ALA A 409 -9.18 2.04 11.23
CA ALA A 409 -9.73 1.14 12.23
C ALA A 409 -9.67 1.74 13.63
N GLY A 410 -8.45 1.98 14.15
CA GLY A 410 -8.26 2.30 15.55
C GLY A 410 -8.56 3.76 15.92
N ARG A 411 -8.47 4.70 14.95
CA ARG A 411 -8.66 6.13 15.20
C ARG A 411 -9.99 6.69 14.68
N CYS A 412 -10.78 5.87 13.97
CA CYS A 412 -12.07 6.29 13.45
C CYS A 412 -13.14 5.22 13.72
N VAL A 413 -13.12 4.09 13.02
CA VAL A 413 -14.22 3.14 13.00
C VAL A 413 -14.58 2.61 14.38
N ASP A 414 -13.59 2.20 15.19
CA ASP A 414 -13.83 1.64 16.52
C ASP A 414 -14.56 2.59 17.48
N GLY A 415 -14.39 3.89 17.28
CA GLY A 415 -15.01 4.93 18.14
C GLY A 415 -16.27 5.59 17.55
N ILE A 416 -16.79 5.11 16.40
CA ILE A 416 -18.02 5.67 15.81
C ILE A 416 -19.22 5.40 16.73
N THR A 417 -20.09 6.41 16.90
CA THR A 417 -21.38 6.29 17.58
C THR A 417 -22.53 6.71 16.66
N ALA A 418 -23.73 6.20 16.92
CA ALA A 418 -24.94 6.50 16.15
C ALA A 418 -25.80 7.54 16.89
N ASN A 419 -26.36 8.51 16.18
CA ASN A 419 -27.33 9.46 16.68
C ASN A 419 -28.76 8.85 16.56
N ARG A 420 -29.07 7.86 17.40
CA ARG A 420 -30.25 6.99 17.31
C ARG A 420 -31.59 7.73 17.23
N GLU A 421 -31.81 8.73 18.09
CA GLU A 421 -33.05 9.52 18.08
C GLU A 421 -33.22 10.35 16.81
N HIS A 422 -32.12 10.96 16.35
CA HIS A 422 -32.12 11.69 15.10
C HIS A 422 -32.47 10.79 13.91
N LEU A 423 -31.80 9.66 13.80
CA LEU A 423 -32.08 8.64 12.77
C LEU A 423 -33.52 8.16 12.79
N ALA A 424 -34.05 7.81 13.97
CA ALA A 424 -35.46 7.41 14.14
C ALA A 424 -36.42 8.54 13.74
N GLY A 425 -36.07 9.79 14.03
CA GLY A 425 -36.84 10.97 13.60
C GLY A 425 -36.86 11.11 12.08
N LEU A 426 -35.72 10.93 11.40
CA LEU A 426 -35.65 10.98 9.94
C LEU A 426 -36.54 9.89 9.29
N VAL A 427 -36.53 8.65 9.82
CA VAL A 427 -37.39 7.57 9.32
C VAL A 427 -38.86 7.93 9.52
N ARG A 428 -39.28 8.32 10.74
CA ARG A 428 -40.67 8.66 11.03
C ARG A 428 -41.23 9.77 10.15
N ASN A 429 -40.38 10.73 9.78
CA ASN A 429 -40.80 11.90 8.98
C ASN A 429 -40.57 11.71 7.48
N SER A 430 -39.94 10.62 7.07
CA SER A 430 -39.70 10.37 5.64
C SER A 430 -40.96 9.97 4.90
N ILE A 431 -41.16 10.55 3.72
CA ILE A 431 -42.20 10.13 2.77
C ILE A 431 -41.89 8.72 2.22
N GLY A 432 -40.62 8.33 2.19
CA GLY A 432 -40.15 7.04 1.66
C GLY A 432 -40.73 5.80 2.36
N ILE A 433 -41.22 5.93 3.62
CA ILE A 433 -41.87 4.81 4.32
C ILE A 433 -43.17 4.34 3.65
N VAL A 434 -43.81 5.17 2.82
CA VAL A 434 -45.00 4.81 2.04
C VAL A 434 -44.71 3.63 1.09
N THR A 435 -43.48 3.46 0.67
CA THR A 435 -43.03 2.37 -0.21
C THR A 435 -43.22 1.01 0.48
N ALA A 436 -43.02 0.90 1.79
CA ALA A 436 -43.26 -0.31 2.57
C ALA A 436 -44.76 -0.62 2.71
N LEU A 437 -45.62 0.38 2.61
CA LEU A 437 -47.06 0.25 2.69
C LEU A 437 -47.72 -0.08 1.34
N ASN A 438 -47.02 0.16 0.22
CA ASN A 438 -47.52 0.00 -1.14
C ASN A 438 -48.15 -1.41 -1.41
N PRO A 439 -47.58 -2.54 -0.96
CA PRO A 439 -48.22 -3.86 -1.16
C PRO A 439 -49.59 -4.02 -0.49
N TYR A 440 -49.87 -3.20 0.53
CA TYR A 440 -51.07 -3.32 1.36
C TYR A 440 -52.16 -2.30 1.01
N ILE A 441 -51.78 -1.09 0.64
CA ILE A 441 -52.72 0.01 0.30
C ILE A 441 -52.86 0.22 -1.21
N GLY A 442 -52.02 -0.41 -2.01
CA GLY A 442 -51.94 -0.25 -3.48
C GLY A 442 -51.23 1.00 -3.93
N TYR A 443 -50.66 0.94 -5.13
CA TYR A 443 -49.80 2.02 -5.69
C TYR A 443 -50.49 3.40 -5.78
N ARG A 444 -51.80 3.41 -6.15
CA ARG A 444 -52.57 4.66 -6.28
C ARG A 444 -52.66 5.38 -4.91
N ASN A 445 -53.14 4.65 -3.87
CA ASN A 445 -53.26 5.21 -2.54
C ASN A 445 -51.89 5.64 -1.97
N ALA A 446 -50.86 4.82 -2.22
CA ALA A 446 -49.48 5.17 -1.82
C ALA A 446 -49.00 6.47 -2.47
N THR A 447 -49.28 6.67 -3.78
CA THR A 447 -48.97 7.92 -4.50
C THR A 447 -49.71 9.11 -3.91
N GLU A 448 -51.00 8.98 -3.65
CA GLU A 448 -51.83 10.05 -3.08
C GLU A 448 -51.39 10.42 -1.65
N VAL A 449 -51.02 9.43 -0.84
CA VAL A 449 -50.47 9.66 0.50
C VAL A 449 -49.13 10.40 0.42
N ALA A 450 -48.23 9.97 -0.48
CA ALA A 450 -46.92 10.62 -0.67
C ALA A 450 -47.07 12.08 -1.13
N GLN A 451 -47.95 12.35 -2.11
CA GLN A 451 -48.22 13.70 -2.55
C GLN A 451 -48.81 14.60 -1.46
N HIS A 452 -49.74 14.06 -0.67
CA HIS A 452 -50.33 14.78 0.46
C HIS A 452 -49.28 15.10 1.55
N ALA A 453 -48.47 14.10 1.91
CA ALA A 453 -47.39 14.29 2.87
C ALA A 453 -46.38 15.34 2.39
N HIS A 454 -46.00 15.31 1.10
CA HIS A 454 -45.09 16.29 0.52
C HIS A 454 -45.67 17.72 0.53
N ALA A 455 -46.94 17.87 0.13
CA ALA A 455 -47.59 19.19 0.05
C ALA A 455 -47.84 19.84 1.44
N THR A 456 -48.09 19.02 2.47
CA THR A 456 -48.49 19.52 3.80
C THR A 456 -47.38 19.43 4.85
N GLY A 457 -46.27 18.72 4.56
CA GLY A 457 -45.28 18.35 5.57
C GLY A 457 -45.83 17.35 6.60
N GLY A 458 -46.95 16.71 6.32
CA GLY A 458 -47.63 15.75 7.21
C GLY A 458 -46.96 14.40 7.28
N SER A 459 -47.15 13.69 8.40
CA SER A 459 -46.65 12.32 8.59
C SER A 459 -47.42 11.35 7.73
N VAL A 460 -46.74 10.50 6.96
CA VAL A 460 -47.33 9.38 6.22
C VAL A 460 -48.20 8.49 7.14
N TYR A 461 -47.71 8.15 8.33
CA TYR A 461 -48.43 7.37 9.34
C TYR A 461 -49.80 7.98 9.65
N ARG A 462 -49.86 9.28 9.96
CA ARG A 462 -51.09 9.97 10.30
C ARG A 462 -52.04 10.06 9.09
N ILE A 463 -51.54 10.37 7.91
CA ILE A 463 -52.37 10.47 6.70
C ILE A 463 -53.02 9.12 6.35
N VAL A 464 -52.30 8.00 6.51
CA VAL A 464 -52.83 6.66 6.26
C VAL A 464 -53.95 6.33 7.24
N LEU A 465 -53.83 6.70 8.51
CA LEU A 465 -54.87 6.56 9.53
C LEU A 465 -56.10 7.41 9.24
N GLU A 466 -55.91 8.70 8.98
CA GLU A 466 -56.99 9.68 8.69
C GLU A 466 -57.80 9.29 7.46
N ARG A 467 -57.14 8.64 6.48
CA ARG A 467 -57.82 8.12 5.28
C ARG A 467 -58.46 6.73 5.47
N GLY A 468 -58.28 6.11 6.63
CA GLY A 468 -58.83 4.77 6.91
C GLY A 468 -58.22 3.66 6.03
N LEU A 469 -57.02 3.83 5.48
CA LEU A 469 -56.39 2.85 4.61
C LEU A 469 -55.84 1.64 5.37
N LEU A 470 -55.37 1.84 6.58
CA LEU A 470 -54.90 0.83 7.52
C LEU A 470 -55.29 1.22 8.95
N THR A 471 -55.43 0.23 9.83
CA THR A 471 -55.59 0.45 11.26
C THR A 471 -54.25 0.78 11.91
N GLN A 472 -54.29 1.36 13.11
CA GLN A 472 -53.10 1.62 13.90
C GLN A 472 -52.29 0.33 14.15
N ALA A 473 -52.95 -0.75 14.54
CA ALA A 473 -52.29 -2.02 14.82
C ALA A 473 -51.57 -2.59 13.56
N GLN A 474 -52.17 -2.42 12.38
CA GLN A 474 -51.58 -2.82 11.10
C GLN A 474 -50.35 -1.96 10.77
N LEU A 475 -50.47 -0.65 10.93
CA LEU A 475 -49.34 0.26 10.70
C LEU A 475 -48.16 -0.01 11.64
N ASP A 476 -48.44 -0.17 12.94
CA ASP A 476 -47.42 -0.48 13.93
C ASP A 476 -46.70 -1.81 13.63
N HIS A 477 -47.47 -2.80 13.09
CA HIS A 477 -46.87 -4.07 12.65
C HIS A 477 -45.99 -3.92 11.39
N LEU A 478 -46.48 -3.20 10.37
CA LEU A 478 -45.80 -3.06 9.08
C LEU A 478 -44.57 -2.13 9.16
N LEU A 479 -44.55 -1.17 10.08
CA LEU A 479 -43.47 -0.21 10.26
C LEU A 479 -42.47 -0.63 11.35
N ARG A 480 -42.52 -1.89 11.83
CA ARG A 480 -41.46 -2.41 12.70
C ARG A 480 -40.14 -2.55 11.96
N PRO A 481 -39.00 -2.36 12.66
CA PRO A 481 -37.69 -2.44 12.07
C PRO A 481 -37.48 -3.69 11.20
N GLU A 482 -37.87 -4.84 11.71
CA GLU A 482 -37.67 -6.12 11.02
C GLU A 482 -38.51 -6.21 9.73
N ALA A 483 -39.72 -5.63 9.72
CA ALA A 483 -40.56 -5.60 8.54
C ALA A 483 -40.07 -4.64 7.46
N LEU A 484 -39.45 -3.56 7.90
CA LEU A 484 -38.93 -2.51 6.99
C LEU A 484 -37.58 -2.87 6.34
N THR A 485 -36.80 -3.76 6.95
CA THR A 485 -35.40 -3.99 6.58
C THR A 485 -35.10 -5.37 6.00
N THR A 486 -36.14 -6.25 5.92
CA THR A 486 -36.03 -7.59 5.34
C THR A 486 -37.19 -7.88 4.39
N PRO A 487 -36.97 -8.71 3.36
CA PRO A 487 -38.09 -9.16 2.49
C PRO A 487 -39.19 -9.80 3.28
N GLN A 488 -40.46 -9.42 3.01
CA GLN A 488 -41.63 -9.98 3.64
C GLN A 488 -42.52 -10.76 2.59
N PRO A 489 -43.23 -11.82 2.98
CA PRO A 489 -44.21 -12.46 2.10
C PRO A 489 -45.27 -11.44 1.65
N LEU A 490 -45.46 -11.30 0.35
CA LEU A 490 -46.44 -10.39 -0.23
C LEU A 490 -47.84 -11.02 -0.14
N GLY A 491 -48.87 -10.23 0.22
CA GLY A 491 -50.28 -10.59 0.10
C GLY A 491 -51.00 -11.08 1.36
N THR A 492 -50.35 -11.13 2.53
CA THR A 492 -51.05 -11.32 3.80
C THR A 492 -51.19 -9.99 4.51
N THR A 493 -52.36 -9.35 4.43
CA THR A 493 -52.67 -8.23 5.32
C THR A 493 -52.61 -8.76 6.76
N PRO A 494 -51.80 -8.16 7.64
CA PRO A 494 -51.80 -8.54 9.05
C PRO A 494 -53.21 -8.35 9.62
N LEU A 495 -53.74 -9.35 10.30
CA LEU A 495 -55.06 -9.31 10.95
C LEU A 495 -55.13 -8.17 11.99
#